data_64ab82c27a0c7a678902344f7c8f6865
#
_entry.id   64ab82c27a0c7a678902344f7c8f6865
#
_cell.length_a   1.000
_cell.length_b   1.000
_cell.length_c   1.000
_cell.angle_alpha   90.00
_cell.angle_beta   90.00
_cell.angle_gamma   90.00
#
_symmetry.space_group_name_H-M   'P 1'
#
loop_
_entity.id
_entity.type
_entity.pdbx_description
1 polymer ?
#
loop_
_entity_poly.entity_id
_entity_poly.type
_entity_poly.pdbx_seq_one_letter_code
_entity_poly.pdbx_strand_id
1 'polypeptide(L)'
;MIKQFKSVFLVLGILGTVFFPKVSYAYPVFAQQAYQSPREATGRIVCANCHLAQKPVEIEVPQAVLPDTVFEAVVSIPYDTSVKQITAGGTRGPLNVGAVLILPEGFKLAPKDRISADIKAKTKGVFVQPYSKEKTNILVVGPIAGDKNREIVFPILSPDPATNKEVNFLNYPIYVGGNRGRGQVYPTGEKSNNTAFTSTAAGQVTAIQPQENGKVDVVITTANGDVKQTVPSGLELAVKVKDTVKNDQPLTLDPNVGGFGQGETEIVLQNPNRVKGMIVFFFTVTVTQILLVVKKKQFEKVQAAEMNF
;
A
#
# COMPACT_ATOMS: atom_id res chain seq x y z
N MET A 1 -16.49 23.59 -51.81
CA MET A 1 -16.75 22.29 -51.16
C MET A 1 -15.63 21.82 -50.25
N ILE A 2 -14.36 21.79 -50.64
CA ILE A 2 -13.22 21.23 -49.85
C ILE A 2 -12.95 22.00 -48.52
N LYS A 3 -13.17 23.35 -48.48
CA LYS A 3 -12.98 24.12 -47.22
C LYS A 3 -14.05 23.82 -46.16
N GLN A 4 -15.28 23.55 -46.54
CA GLN A 4 -16.37 23.25 -45.61
C GLN A 4 -16.18 21.81 -45.00
N PHE A 5 -15.65 20.85 -45.78
CA PHE A 5 -15.31 19.52 -45.28
C PHE A 5 -14.23 19.57 -44.20
N LYS A 6 -13.19 20.39 -44.37
CA LYS A 6 -12.12 20.53 -43.36
C LYS A 6 -12.64 21.11 -42.02
N SER A 7 -13.56 22.07 -42.09
CA SER A 7 -14.16 22.67 -40.87
C SER A 7 -15.07 21.68 -40.14
N VAL A 8 -15.84 20.84 -40.83
CA VAL A 8 -16.70 19.83 -40.24
C VAL A 8 -15.85 18.72 -39.56
N PHE A 9 -14.76 18.30 -40.17
CA PHE A 9 -13.83 17.35 -39.56
C PHE A 9 -13.11 17.91 -38.32
N LEU A 10 -12.76 19.19 -38.33
CA LEU A 10 -12.15 19.86 -37.18
C LEU A 10 -13.12 19.92 -35.98
N VAL A 11 -14.38 20.30 -36.24
CA VAL A 11 -15.43 20.39 -35.23
C VAL A 11 -15.80 19.01 -34.67
N LEU A 12 -15.88 17.96 -35.51
CA LEU A 12 -16.08 16.56 -35.09
C LEU A 12 -14.89 16.04 -34.27
N GLY A 13 -13.65 16.42 -34.64
CA GLY A 13 -12.44 16.07 -33.86
C GLY A 13 -12.43 16.73 -32.48
N ILE A 14 -12.85 17.98 -32.37
CA ILE A 14 -12.93 18.70 -31.08
C ILE A 14 -14.11 18.17 -30.24
N LEU A 15 -15.27 17.87 -30.81
CA LEU A 15 -16.37 17.21 -30.07
C LEU A 15 -15.98 15.80 -29.60
N GLY A 16 -15.22 15.03 -30.38
CA GLY A 16 -14.75 13.71 -29.98
C GLY A 16 -13.83 13.73 -28.75
N THR A 17 -13.03 14.78 -28.57
CA THR A 17 -12.14 14.92 -27.42
C THR A 17 -12.86 15.33 -26.12
N VAL A 18 -14.06 15.92 -26.22
CA VAL A 18 -14.83 16.39 -25.06
C VAL A 18 -15.68 15.28 -24.43
N PHE A 19 -16.03 14.22 -25.20
CA PHE A 19 -16.93 13.16 -24.76
C PHE A 19 -16.24 11.86 -24.29
N PHE A 20 -14.91 11.77 -24.34
CA PHE A 20 -14.26 10.64 -23.69
C PHE A 20 -14.25 10.88 -22.17
N PRO A 21 -14.95 10.05 -21.37
CA PRO A 21 -14.85 10.14 -19.92
C PRO A 21 -13.39 9.88 -19.58
N LYS A 22 -12.72 10.89 -19.02
CA LYS A 22 -11.40 10.69 -18.42
C LYS A 22 -11.61 9.72 -17.28
N VAL A 23 -11.15 8.48 -17.45
CA VAL A 23 -11.13 7.49 -16.39
C VAL A 23 -10.21 8.06 -15.31
N SER A 24 -10.80 8.59 -14.25
CA SER A 24 -10.06 9.07 -13.09
C SER A 24 -9.60 7.85 -12.31
N TYR A 25 -8.40 7.40 -12.58
CA TYR A 25 -7.72 6.42 -11.72
C TYR A 25 -7.28 7.14 -10.46
N ALA A 26 -7.68 6.63 -9.30
CA ALA A 26 -7.15 7.08 -8.02
C ALA A 26 -5.71 6.55 -7.87
N TYR A 27 -4.75 7.25 -8.43
CA TYR A 27 -3.33 6.91 -8.33
C TYR A 27 -2.78 7.32 -6.94
N PRO A 28 -1.64 6.73 -6.47
CA PRO A 28 -0.84 7.27 -5.37
C PRO A 28 -0.42 8.73 -5.57
N VAL A 29 -0.67 9.25 -6.75
CA VAL A 29 -0.50 10.64 -7.20
C VAL A 29 -1.04 11.67 -6.20
N PHE A 30 -2.15 11.40 -5.52
CA PHE A 30 -2.67 12.32 -4.50
C PHE A 30 -1.71 12.47 -3.32
N ALA A 31 -1.09 11.36 -2.87
CA ALA A 31 -0.07 11.42 -1.83
C ALA A 31 1.21 12.09 -2.37
N GLN A 32 1.65 11.74 -3.59
CA GLN A 32 2.82 12.31 -4.23
C GLN A 32 2.71 13.83 -4.46
N GLN A 33 1.50 14.34 -4.76
CA GLN A 33 1.23 15.77 -4.97
C GLN A 33 1.09 16.55 -3.66
N ALA A 34 0.46 15.95 -2.65
CA ALA A 34 0.15 16.64 -1.40
C ALA A 34 1.28 16.55 -0.35
N TYR A 35 2.15 15.55 -0.44
CA TYR A 35 3.17 15.29 0.58
C TYR A 35 4.54 15.04 -0.07
N GLN A 36 5.54 15.79 0.37
CA GLN A 36 6.93 15.59 -0.06
C GLN A 36 7.51 14.25 0.42
N SER A 37 7.07 13.76 1.58
CA SER A 37 7.43 12.46 2.12
C SER A 37 6.16 11.69 2.49
N PRO A 38 6.04 10.38 2.12
CA PRO A 38 4.88 9.58 2.49
C PRO A 38 4.86 9.16 3.96
N ARG A 39 5.97 9.31 4.71
CA ARG A 39 6.07 8.98 6.13
C ARG A 39 6.37 10.23 6.95
N GLU A 40 5.51 10.51 7.90
CA GLU A 40 5.64 11.62 8.84
C GLU A 40 6.70 11.31 9.92
N ALA A 41 7.17 12.34 10.62
CA ALA A 41 8.11 12.17 11.73
C ALA A 41 7.56 11.30 12.88
N THR A 42 6.24 11.25 13.02
CA THR A 42 5.52 10.36 13.95
C THR A 42 5.58 8.87 13.56
N GLY A 43 6.06 8.56 12.36
CA GLY A 43 6.02 7.21 11.79
C GLY A 43 4.74 6.87 11.03
N ARG A 44 3.75 7.75 11.04
CA ARG A 44 2.50 7.56 10.31
C ARG A 44 2.72 7.72 8.81
N ILE A 45 2.11 6.86 8.02
CA ILE A 45 2.11 6.96 6.55
C ILE A 45 0.90 7.77 6.11
N VAL A 46 1.13 8.79 5.27
CA VAL A 46 0.14 9.82 4.88
C VAL A 46 -1.11 9.28 4.18
N CYS A 47 -1.08 8.06 3.64
CA CYS A 47 -2.26 7.39 3.06
C CYS A 47 -3.39 7.25 4.10
N ALA A 48 -3.06 7.15 5.39
CA ALA A 48 -4.01 7.12 6.50
C ALA A 48 -4.81 8.42 6.65
N ASN A 49 -4.39 9.53 6.02
CA ASN A 49 -5.11 10.81 6.06
C ASN A 49 -6.37 10.80 5.18
N CYS A 50 -6.40 9.89 4.17
CA CYS A 50 -7.54 9.73 3.28
C CYS A 50 -8.26 8.39 3.47
N HIS A 51 -7.53 7.31 3.80
CA HIS A 51 -8.08 5.99 4.11
C HIS A 51 -8.19 5.81 5.62
N LEU A 52 -9.33 6.22 6.19
CA LEU A 52 -9.46 6.43 7.64
C LEU A 52 -9.63 5.13 8.45
N ALA A 53 -10.19 4.07 7.86
CA ALA A 53 -10.38 2.80 8.55
C ALA A 53 -9.06 2.02 8.62
N GLN A 54 -8.71 1.54 9.82
CA GLN A 54 -7.54 0.71 10.02
C GLN A 54 -7.81 -0.72 9.57
N LYS A 55 -6.87 -1.29 8.80
CA LYS A 55 -6.92 -2.67 8.27
C LYS A 55 -5.51 -3.29 8.30
N PRO A 56 -5.38 -4.62 8.38
CA PRO A 56 -4.07 -5.27 8.41
C PRO A 56 -3.32 -5.11 7.09
N VAL A 57 -2.00 -5.02 7.18
CA VAL A 57 -1.03 -5.17 6.08
C VAL A 57 0.17 -5.90 6.63
N GLU A 58 0.76 -6.76 5.82
CA GLU A 58 1.93 -7.54 6.17
C GLU A 58 3.01 -7.35 5.13
N ILE A 59 4.26 -7.54 5.53
CA ILE A 59 5.42 -7.49 4.65
C ILE A 59 6.36 -8.64 4.96
N GLU A 60 6.79 -9.32 3.90
CA GLU A 60 7.81 -10.35 3.97
C GLU A 60 9.03 -9.92 3.16
N VAL A 61 10.20 -10.02 3.79
CA VAL A 61 11.52 -9.79 3.16
C VAL A 61 12.49 -10.86 3.66
N PRO A 62 13.59 -11.16 2.92
CA PRO A 62 14.65 -11.97 3.44
C PRO A 62 15.27 -11.34 4.71
N GLN A 63 15.63 -12.16 5.69
CA GLN A 63 16.28 -11.66 6.91
C GLN A 63 17.61 -10.94 6.62
N ALA A 64 18.32 -11.40 5.59
CA ALA A 64 19.58 -10.81 5.17
C ALA A 64 19.76 -10.90 3.66
N VAL A 65 20.43 -9.90 3.09
CA VAL A 65 20.80 -9.84 1.68
C VAL A 65 22.27 -9.49 1.52
N LEU A 66 22.87 -9.98 0.45
CA LEU A 66 24.23 -9.60 0.06
C LEU A 66 24.20 -8.29 -0.73
N PRO A 67 25.34 -7.54 -0.79
CA PRO A 67 25.46 -6.38 -1.65
C PRO A 67 25.18 -6.69 -3.12
N ASP A 68 24.64 -5.71 -3.82
CA ASP A 68 24.37 -5.77 -5.26
C ASP A 68 23.55 -7.02 -5.69
N THR A 69 22.59 -7.45 -4.86
CA THR A 69 21.71 -8.58 -5.16
C THR A 69 20.26 -8.15 -5.28
N VAL A 70 19.49 -8.85 -6.14
CA VAL A 70 18.05 -8.64 -6.28
C VAL A 70 17.31 -9.60 -5.37
N PHE A 71 16.35 -9.06 -4.59
CA PHE A 71 15.48 -9.84 -3.72
C PHE A 71 14.02 -9.39 -3.86
N GLU A 72 13.10 -10.20 -3.37
CA GLU A 72 11.68 -9.90 -3.32
C GLU A 72 11.30 -9.29 -1.97
N ALA A 73 10.55 -8.20 -1.99
CA ALA A 73 9.73 -7.75 -0.86
C ALA A 73 8.27 -8.00 -1.22
N VAL A 74 7.56 -8.81 -0.43
CA VAL A 74 6.17 -9.18 -0.68
C VAL A 74 5.27 -8.45 0.30
N VAL A 75 4.34 -7.65 -0.22
CA VAL A 75 3.36 -6.91 0.57
C VAL A 75 2.01 -7.59 0.46
N SER A 76 1.49 -8.09 1.58
CA SER A 76 0.17 -8.71 1.68
C SER A 76 -0.88 -7.71 2.17
N ILE A 77 -1.98 -7.60 1.42
CA ILE A 77 -3.12 -6.72 1.69
C ILE A 77 -4.38 -7.58 1.82
N PRO A 78 -4.58 -8.25 2.96
CA PRO A 78 -5.69 -9.18 3.14
C PRO A 78 -7.04 -8.45 3.20
N TYR A 79 -8.02 -8.93 2.46
CA TYR A 79 -9.42 -8.51 2.55
C TYR A 79 -10.36 -9.56 1.93
N ASP A 80 -11.64 -9.47 2.24
CA ASP A 80 -12.68 -10.31 1.63
C ASP A 80 -13.00 -9.81 0.22
N THR A 81 -12.69 -10.60 -0.80
CA THR A 81 -12.90 -10.26 -2.22
C THR A 81 -14.37 -10.23 -2.64
N SER A 82 -15.29 -10.77 -1.81
CA SER A 82 -16.73 -10.73 -2.07
C SER A 82 -17.33 -9.33 -1.83
N VAL A 83 -16.71 -8.52 -0.98
CA VAL A 83 -17.20 -7.17 -0.67
C VAL A 83 -17.07 -6.22 -1.86
N LYS A 84 -18.04 -5.32 -2.00
CA LYS A 84 -18.09 -4.32 -3.06
C LYS A 84 -18.06 -2.92 -2.43
N GLN A 85 -17.17 -2.07 -2.91
CA GLN A 85 -17.11 -0.66 -2.54
C GLN A 85 -18.08 0.18 -3.37
N ILE A 86 -18.43 1.36 -2.86
CA ILE A 86 -19.13 2.36 -3.66
C ILE A 86 -18.12 3.05 -4.59
N THR A 87 -18.45 3.17 -5.88
CA THR A 87 -17.66 3.93 -6.86
C THR A 87 -17.97 5.42 -6.77
N ALA A 88 -17.19 6.26 -7.46
CA ALA A 88 -17.47 7.69 -7.52
C ALA A 88 -18.85 8.01 -8.15
N GLY A 89 -19.33 7.14 -9.06
CA GLY A 89 -20.65 7.25 -9.68
C GLY A 89 -21.81 6.65 -8.87
N GLY A 90 -21.56 6.17 -7.64
CA GLY A 90 -22.60 5.62 -6.77
C GLY A 90 -22.96 4.14 -7.02
N THR A 91 -22.30 3.48 -7.97
CA THR A 91 -22.48 2.03 -8.21
C THR A 91 -21.58 1.20 -7.31
N ARG A 92 -21.88 -0.09 -7.14
CA ARG A 92 -21.03 -1.03 -6.39
C ARG A 92 -20.03 -1.69 -7.33
N GLY A 93 -18.75 -1.74 -6.92
CA GLY A 93 -17.67 -2.35 -7.69
C GLY A 93 -16.64 -3.05 -6.83
N PRO A 94 -15.71 -3.82 -7.43
CA PRO A 94 -14.62 -4.47 -6.71
C PRO A 94 -13.68 -3.44 -6.08
N LEU A 95 -12.90 -3.86 -5.08
CA LEU A 95 -11.88 -3.04 -4.47
C LEU A 95 -10.60 -3.06 -5.31
N ASN A 96 -9.99 -1.90 -5.43
CA ASN A 96 -8.59 -1.80 -5.85
C ASN A 96 -7.68 -1.78 -4.62
N VAL A 97 -6.43 -2.18 -4.81
CA VAL A 97 -5.38 -2.11 -3.80
C VAL A 97 -4.24 -1.20 -4.26
N GLY A 98 -3.50 -0.71 -3.31
CA GLY A 98 -2.27 0.03 -3.54
C GLY A 98 -1.34 -0.10 -2.35
N ALA A 99 -0.04 0.07 -2.60
CA ALA A 99 0.97 -0.02 -1.56
C ALA A 99 2.03 1.06 -1.72
N VAL A 100 2.64 1.42 -0.60
CA VAL A 100 3.88 2.17 -0.53
C VAL A 100 4.89 1.35 0.25
N LEU A 101 6.08 1.17 -0.31
CA LEU A 101 7.22 0.51 0.31
C LEU A 101 8.33 1.54 0.50
N ILE A 102 8.72 1.76 1.74
CA ILE A 102 9.75 2.74 2.13
C ILE A 102 10.99 1.97 2.53
N LEU A 103 11.94 1.94 1.63
CA LEU A 103 13.23 1.27 1.78
C LEU A 103 14.25 2.23 2.41
N PRO A 104 15.30 1.70 3.04
CA PRO A 104 16.46 2.48 3.45
C PRO A 104 17.15 3.13 2.23
N GLU A 105 17.88 4.19 2.46
CA GLU A 105 18.66 4.83 1.40
C GLU A 105 19.67 3.85 0.79
N GLY A 106 19.86 3.98 -0.54
CA GLY A 106 20.69 3.08 -1.32
C GLY A 106 19.95 1.85 -1.89
N PHE A 107 18.90 1.38 -1.24
CA PHE A 107 18.01 0.36 -1.82
C PHE A 107 17.13 0.99 -2.90
N LYS A 108 16.84 0.25 -3.96
CA LYS A 108 16.02 0.77 -5.07
C LYS A 108 15.30 -0.31 -5.83
N LEU A 109 14.37 0.07 -6.69
CA LEU A 109 13.74 -0.84 -7.61
C LEU A 109 14.80 -1.50 -8.51
N ALA A 110 14.76 -2.82 -8.64
CA ALA A 110 15.71 -3.55 -9.46
C ALA A 110 15.54 -3.21 -10.95
N PRO A 111 16.64 -2.97 -11.69
CA PRO A 111 16.59 -2.81 -13.13
C PRO A 111 16.03 -4.06 -13.81
N LYS A 112 15.29 -3.88 -14.92
CA LYS A 112 14.57 -4.97 -15.61
C LYS A 112 15.48 -6.10 -16.09
N ASP A 113 16.69 -5.81 -16.47
CA ASP A 113 17.72 -6.76 -16.90
C ASP A 113 18.26 -7.61 -15.75
N ARG A 114 18.21 -7.12 -14.52
CA ARG A 114 18.65 -7.81 -13.31
C ARG A 114 17.58 -8.71 -12.68
N ILE A 115 16.31 -8.55 -13.06
CA ILE A 115 15.18 -9.30 -12.47
C ILE A 115 15.13 -10.70 -13.10
N SER A 116 15.08 -11.76 -12.26
CA SER A 116 14.94 -13.15 -12.70
C SER A 116 13.62 -13.41 -13.43
N ALA A 117 13.55 -14.47 -14.19
CA ALA A 117 12.32 -14.86 -14.93
C ALA A 117 11.15 -15.13 -13.97
N ASP A 118 11.42 -15.71 -12.80
CA ASP A 118 10.42 -16.00 -11.76
C ASP A 118 9.83 -14.71 -11.20
N ILE A 119 10.65 -13.76 -10.79
CA ILE A 119 10.19 -12.45 -10.28
C ILE A 119 9.44 -11.68 -11.39
N LYS A 120 9.90 -11.74 -12.64
CA LYS A 120 9.18 -11.14 -13.78
C LYS A 120 7.78 -11.71 -13.95
N ALA A 121 7.61 -13.01 -13.75
CA ALA A 121 6.30 -13.66 -13.83
C ALA A 121 5.36 -13.17 -12.73
N LYS A 122 5.85 -13.07 -11.48
CA LYS A 122 5.09 -12.58 -10.31
C LYS A 122 4.72 -11.10 -10.41
N THR A 123 5.55 -10.28 -11.05
CA THR A 123 5.33 -8.83 -11.20
C THR A 123 4.62 -8.44 -12.49
N LYS A 124 4.19 -9.42 -13.29
CA LYS A 124 3.51 -9.17 -14.57
C LYS A 124 2.20 -8.38 -14.38
N GLY A 125 2.10 -7.23 -15.06
CA GLY A 125 0.91 -6.35 -14.97
C GLY A 125 0.90 -5.43 -13.77
N VAL A 126 1.90 -5.48 -12.89
CA VAL A 126 2.06 -4.57 -11.76
C VAL A 126 3.09 -3.50 -12.13
N PHE A 127 2.67 -2.23 -12.11
CA PHE A 127 3.56 -1.11 -12.38
C PHE A 127 4.02 -0.47 -11.07
N VAL A 128 5.26 -0.73 -10.71
CA VAL A 128 5.92 -0.14 -9.54
C VAL A 128 6.74 1.06 -10.00
N GLN A 129 6.63 2.18 -9.29
CA GLN A 129 7.40 3.39 -9.59
C GLN A 129 7.96 4.03 -8.32
N PRO A 130 9.03 4.82 -8.42
CA PRO A 130 9.51 5.67 -7.32
C PRO A 130 8.46 6.70 -6.91
N TYR A 131 8.47 7.08 -5.64
CA TYR A 131 7.59 8.10 -5.09
C TYR A 131 7.85 9.48 -5.72
N SER A 132 9.12 9.84 -5.88
CA SER A 132 9.58 11.02 -6.61
C SER A 132 10.94 10.76 -7.26
N LYS A 133 11.44 11.71 -8.02
CA LYS A 133 12.78 11.64 -8.64
C LYS A 133 13.90 11.63 -7.61
N GLU A 134 13.69 12.30 -6.48
CA GLU A 134 14.65 12.40 -5.38
C GLU A 134 14.55 11.18 -4.43
N LYS A 135 13.35 10.62 -4.27
CA LYS A 135 13.07 9.50 -3.36
C LYS A 135 12.90 8.18 -4.12
N THR A 136 13.99 7.72 -4.72
CA THR A 136 14.02 6.49 -5.52
C THR A 136 13.98 5.22 -4.68
N ASN A 137 14.27 5.33 -3.39
CA ASN A 137 14.15 4.27 -2.38
C ASN A 137 12.73 4.10 -1.84
N ILE A 138 11.80 4.99 -2.17
CA ILE A 138 10.39 4.87 -1.81
C ILE A 138 9.62 4.46 -3.05
N LEU A 139 8.95 3.33 -2.98
CA LEU A 139 8.26 2.73 -4.11
C LEU A 139 6.75 2.75 -3.89
N VAL A 140 5.99 3.04 -4.94
CA VAL A 140 4.53 3.05 -4.90
C VAL A 140 3.95 2.23 -6.04
N VAL A 141 2.80 1.62 -5.76
CA VAL A 141 2.03 0.85 -6.72
C VAL A 141 0.54 1.07 -6.49
N GLY A 142 -0.23 1.02 -7.57
CA GLY A 142 -1.69 1.08 -7.55
C GLY A 142 -2.26 2.39 -8.12
N PRO A 143 -3.61 2.45 -8.23
CA PRO A 143 -4.53 1.38 -7.89
C PRO A 143 -4.47 0.22 -8.90
N ILE A 144 -4.44 -0.99 -8.41
CA ILE A 144 -4.53 -2.23 -9.20
C ILE A 144 -5.70 -3.09 -8.69
N ALA A 145 -6.21 -3.98 -9.54
CA ALA A 145 -7.34 -4.84 -9.18
C ALA A 145 -6.99 -5.73 -7.98
N GLY A 146 -7.72 -5.57 -6.87
CA GLY A 146 -7.36 -6.20 -5.61
C GLY A 146 -7.63 -7.69 -5.57
N ASP A 147 -8.60 -8.19 -6.33
CA ASP A 147 -8.91 -9.62 -6.44
C ASP A 147 -7.71 -10.45 -6.92
N LYS A 148 -6.87 -9.87 -7.78
CA LYS A 148 -5.68 -10.50 -8.36
C LYS A 148 -4.37 -10.13 -7.67
N ASN A 149 -4.36 -9.08 -6.86
CA ASN A 149 -3.13 -8.47 -6.33
C ASN A 149 -3.21 -8.25 -4.82
N ARG A 150 -3.74 -9.21 -4.06
CA ARG A 150 -3.68 -9.16 -2.59
C ARG A 150 -2.25 -9.29 -2.06
N GLU A 151 -1.39 -9.90 -2.85
CA GLU A 151 0.06 -9.93 -2.65
C GLU A 151 0.73 -9.16 -3.78
N ILE A 152 1.58 -8.22 -3.42
CA ILE A 152 2.30 -7.36 -4.35
C ILE A 152 3.79 -7.58 -4.15
N VAL A 153 4.46 -8.06 -5.20
CA VAL A 153 5.89 -8.32 -5.19
C VAL A 153 6.65 -7.11 -5.70
N PHE A 154 7.60 -6.63 -4.88
CA PHE A 154 8.53 -5.58 -5.24
C PHE A 154 9.92 -6.19 -5.48
N PRO A 155 10.46 -6.14 -6.71
CA PRO A 155 11.83 -6.54 -6.98
C PRO A 155 12.79 -5.43 -6.53
N ILE A 156 13.58 -5.70 -5.50
CA ILE A 156 14.47 -4.71 -4.88
C ILE A 156 15.91 -5.08 -5.16
N LEU A 157 16.71 -4.08 -5.50
CA LEU A 157 18.17 -4.17 -5.59
C LEU A 157 18.80 -3.61 -4.31
N SER A 158 19.59 -4.43 -3.63
CA SER A 158 20.38 -4.03 -2.47
C SER A 158 21.58 -3.18 -2.89
N PRO A 159 21.99 -2.17 -2.10
CA PRO A 159 23.18 -1.36 -2.38
C PRO A 159 24.47 -2.14 -2.14
N ASP A 160 25.56 -1.64 -2.74
CA ASP A 160 26.92 -2.14 -2.48
C ASP A 160 27.75 -1.06 -1.76
N PRO A 161 28.14 -1.27 -0.49
CA PRO A 161 29.03 -0.37 0.25
C PRO A 161 30.42 -0.18 -0.37
N ALA A 162 30.83 -1.06 -1.29
CA ALA A 162 32.07 -0.87 -2.03
C ALA A 162 31.99 0.32 -3.00
N THR A 163 30.83 0.52 -3.61
CA THR A 163 30.57 1.59 -4.59
C THR A 163 29.83 2.78 -4.00
N ASN A 164 28.97 2.57 -3.00
CA ASN A 164 28.24 3.61 -2.28
C ASN A 164 28.73 3.72 -0.84
N LYS A 165 29.52 4.76 -0.55
CA LYS A 165 30.15 4.98 0.76
C LYS A 165 29.19 5.50 1.85
N GLU A 166 27.99 5.90 1.49
CA GLU A 166 26.95 6.34 2.43
C GLU A 166 26.23 5.16 3.07
N VAL A 167 26.37 3.97 2.47
CA VAL A 167 25.72 2.73 2.95
C VAL A 167 26.73 1.88 3.71
N ASN A 168 26.31 1.33 4.84
CA ASN A 168 27.10 0.45 5.68
C ASN A 168 26.47 -0.95 5.80
N PHE A 169 27.25 -1.93 6.28
CA PHE A 169 26.73 -3.25 6.62
C PHE A 169 26.01 -3.20 7.98
N LEU A 170 24.72 -2.89 7.94
CA LEU A 170 23.88 -2.69 9.11
C LEU A 170 22.55 -3.48 8.97
N ASN A 171 21.78 -3.46 10.06
CA ASN A 171 20.36 -3.80 10.05
C ASN A 171 19.57 -2.54 9.72
N TYR A 172 18.68 -2.62 8.76
CA TYR A 172 17.92 -1.51 8.21
C TYR A 172 16.42 -1.71 8.36
N PRO A 173 15.67 -0.71 8.84
CA PRO A 173 14.22 -0.78 8.89
C PRO A 173 13.61 -0.58 7.51
N ILE A 174 12.53 -1.31 7.24
CA ILE A 174 11.68 -1.17 6.05
C ILE A 174 10.26 -0.90 6.55
N TYR A 175 9.60 0.10 5.97
CA TYR A 175 8.22 0.44 6.31
C TYR A 175 7.31 0.20 5.12
N VAL A 176 6.10 -0.25 5.41
CA VAL A 176 5.09 -0.52 4.40
C VAL A 176 3.75 0.09 4.77
N GLY A 177 3.04 0.59 3.77
CA GLY A 177 1.64 0.94 3.86
C GLY A 177 0.86 0.29 2.73
N GLY A 178 -0.32 -0.23 3.05
CA GLY A 178 -1.20 -0.85 2.07
C GLY A 178 -2.65 -0.42 2.26
N ASN A 179 -3.30 -0.03 1.17
CA ASN A 179 -4.71 0.31 1.17
C ASN A 179 -5.51 -0.64 0.30
N ARG A 180 -6.77 -0.83 0.67
CA ARG A 180 -7.80 -1.46 -0.15
C ARG A 180 -9.03 -0.57 -0.17
N GLY A 181 -9.62 -0.45 -1.37
CA GLY A 181 -10.77 0.41 -1.60
C GLY A 181 -10.43 1.91 -1.67
N ARG A 182 -11.48 2.72 -1.79
CA ARG A 182 -11.39 4.17 -1.95
C ARG A 182 -11.20 4.87 -0.61
N GLY A 183 -10.55 6.04 -0.65
CA GLY A 183 -10.46 6.93 0.50
C GLY A 183 -11.80 7.60 0.86
N GLN A 184 -11.91 8.08 2.08
CA GLN A 184 -13.07 8.78 2.63
C GLN A 184 -12.95 10.29 2.47
N VAL A 185 -11.71 10.79 2.34
CA VAL A 185 -11.39 12.21 2.25
C VAL A 185 -10.47 12.42 1.05
N TYR A 186 -10.65 13.53 0.34
CA TYR A 186 -9.73 14.00 -0.70
C TYR A 186 -8.62 14.87 -0.10
N PRO A 187 -7.49 15.11 -0.79
CA PRO A 187 -6.44 16.02 -0.32
C PRO A 187 -6.91 17.45 -0.03
N THR A 188 -8.00 17.88 -0.66
CA THR A 188 -8.67 19.17 -0.40
C THR A 188 -9.38 19.23 0.95
N GLY A 189 -9.53 18.12 1.66
CA GLY A 189 -10.33 17.97 2.87
C GLY A 189 -11.81 17.66 2.62
N GLU A 190 -12.24 17.62 1.36
CA GLU A 190 -13.62 17.26 1.01
C GLU A 190 -13.88 15.76 1.25
N LYS A 191 -15.07 15.45 1.76
CA LYS A 191 -15.52 14.07 1.95
C LYS A 191 -15.86 13.43 0.60
N SER A 192 -15.43 12.19 0.38
CA SER A 192 -15.89 11.39 -0.75
C SER A 192 -17.25 10.76 -0.43
N ASN A 193 -17.94 10.23 -1.47
CA ASN A 193 -19.14 9.43 -1.23
C ASN A 193 -18.86 8.05 -0.60
N ASN A 194 -17.60 7.73 -0.28
CA ASN A 194 -17.21 6.52 0.44
C ASN A 194 -17.07 6.77 1.96
N THR A 195 -17.96 7.61 2.51
CA THR A 195 -18.07 7.89 3.95
C THR A 195 -19.52 8.17 4.30
N ALA A 196 -19.87 8.06 5.58
CA ALA A 196 -21.20 8.40 6.05
C ALA A 196 -21.51 9.88 5.79
N PHE A 197 -22.68 10.15 5.24
CA PHE A 197 -23.19 11.49 5.02
C PHE A 197 -23.91 11.97 6.28
N THR A 198 -23.52 13.14 6.81
CA THR A 198 -24.00 13.63 8.11
C THR A 198 -24.94 14.82 7.95
N SER A 199 -25.82 15.01 8.91
CA SER A 199 -26.72 16.17 8.98
C SER A 199 -25.95 17.47 9.27
N THR A 200 -26.29 18.55 8.58
CA THR A 200 -25.78 19.90 8.84
C THR A 200 -26.65 20.70 9.80
N ALA A 201 -27.79 20.13 10.24
CA ALA A 201 -28.71 20.82 11.11
C ALA A 201 -29.40 19.85 12.08
N ALA A 202 -29.77 20.32 13.26
CA ALA A 202 -30.62 19.59 14.17
C ALA A 202 -32.10 19.87 13.88
N GLY A 203 -32.94 18.84 13.79
CA GLY A 203 -34.37 18.98 13.50
C GLY A 203 -35.04 17.65 13.24
N GLN A 204 -36.25 17.70 12.71
CA GLN A 204 -37.01 16.50 12.35
C GLN A 204 -36.96 16.29 10.83
N VAL A 205 -36.71 15.07 10.41
CA VAL A 205 -36.78 14.65 8.99
C VAL A 205 -38.25 14.67 8.56
N THR A 206 -38.64 15.61 7.71
CA THR A 206 -40.02 15.78 7.26
C THR A 206 -40.30 15.17 5.91
N ALA A 207 -39.27 15.08 5.04
CA ALA A 207 -39.42 14.44 3.74
C ALA A 207 -38.10 13.76 3.29
N ILE A 208 -38.24 12.69 2.53
CA ILE A 208 -37.16 11.98 1.82
C ILE A 208 -37.61 11.85 0.36
N GLN A 209 -36.93 12.54 -0.55
CA GLN A 209 -37.32 12.68 -1.95
C GLN A 209 -36.24 12.11 -2.88
N PRO A 210 -36.45 10.91 -3.47
CA PRO A 210 -35.55 10.38 -4.49
C PRO A 210 -35.50 11.27 -5.73
N GLN A 211 -34.28 11.42 -6.30
CA GLN A 211 -34.03 12.14 -7.55
C GLN A 211 -33.72 11.14 -8.69
N GLU A 212 -33.96 11.56 -9.95
CA GLU A 212 -33.71 10.73 -11.15
C GLU A 212 -32.25 10.25 -11.30
N ASN A 213 -31.28 11.01 -10.75
CA ASN A 213 -29.86 10.68 -10.79
C ASN A 213 -29.40 9.73 -9.65
N GLY A 214 -30.34 9.13 -8.91
CA GLY A 214 -30.09 8.24 -7.78
C GLY A 214 -29.63 8.94 -6.50
N LYS A 215 -29.59 10.28 -6.47
CA LYS A 215 -29.43 11.06 -5.25
C LYS A 215 -30.74 11.09 -4.46
N VAL A 216 -30.66 11.47 -3.19
CA VAL A 216 -31.85 11.57 -2.34
C VAL A 216 -31.79 12.91 -1.59
N ASP A 217 -32.86 13.68 -1.70
CA ASP A 217 -33.01 14.89 -0.88
C ASP A 217 -33.67 14.53 0.45
N VAL A 218 -33.01 14.87 1.53
CA VAL A 218 -33.51 14.79 2.90
C VAL A 218 -33.86 16.17 3.38
N VAL A 219 -35.12 16.42 3.70
CA VAL A 219 -35.60 17.69 4.24
C VAL A 219 -35.70 17.59 5.74
N ILE A 220 -35.02 18.48 6.43
CA ILE A 220 -34.97 18.55 7.89
C ILE A 220 -35.60 19.88 8.31
N THR A 221 -36.72 19.82 9.01
CA THR A 221 -37.38 21.00 9.59
C THR A 221 -36.70 21.34 10.90
N THR A 222 -36.14 22.54 10.94
CA THR A 222 -35.48 23.14 12.10
C THR A 222 -36.28 24.27 12.69
N ALA A 223 -35.88 24.83 13.83
CA ALA A 223 -36.50 26.03 14.41
C ALA A 223 -36.42 27.26 13.48
N ASN A 224 -35.45 27.27 12.54
CA ASN A 224 -35.18 28.39 11.63
C ASN A 224 -35.69 28.15 10.21
N GLY A 225 -36.47 27.09 9.98
CA GLY A 225 -37.01 26.72 8.67
C GLY A 225 -36.43 25.38 8.16
N ASP A 226 -36.85 25.02 6.96
CA ASP A 226 -36.47 23.75 6.33
C ASP A 226 -35.06 23.81 5.73
N VAL A 227 -34.25 22.81 6.07
CA VAL A 227 -32.91 22.58 5.51
C VAL A 227 -32.97 21.37 4.61
N LYS A 228 -32.69 21.58 3.31
CA LYS A 228 -32.63 20.52 2.30
C LYS A 228 -31.18 20.07 2.13
N GLN A 229 -30.92 18.77 2.30
CA GLN A 229 -29.60 18.17 2.08
C GLN A 229 -29.70 17.05 1.04
N THR A 230 -28.84 17.15 0.03
CA THR A 230 -28.79 16.14 -1.04
C THR A 230 -27.74 15.08 -0.72
N VAL A 231 -28.21 13.89 -0.41
CA VAL A 231 -27.39 12.68 -0.17
C VAL A 231 -26.89 12.15 -1.51
N PRO A 232 -25.57 11.87 -1.66
CA PRO A 232 -25.00 11.30 -2.89
C PRO A 232 -25.61 9.94 -3.24
N SER A 233 -25.62 9.62 -4.55
CA SER A 233 -26.13 8.34 -5.04
C SER A 233 -25.36 7.13 -4.48
N GLY A 234 -26.07 6.02 -4.28
CA GLY A 234 -25.52 4.74 -3.82
C GLY A 234 -25.35 4.60 -2.31
N LEU A 235 -25.63 5.67 -1.53
CA LEU A 235 -25.61 5.62 -0.07
C LEU A 235 -26.97 5.10 0.45
N GLU A 236 -26.92 4.27 1.47
CA GLU A 236 -28.08 3.73 2.15
C GLU A 236 -28.46 4.64 3.33
N LEU A 237 -29.72 5.08 3.37
CA LEU A 237 -30.20 5.94 4.43
C LEU A 237 -30.30 5.20 5.76
N ALA A 238 -29.79 5.81 6.83
CA ALA A 238 -29.93 5.35 8.21
C ALA A 238 -31.13 5.99 8.93
N VAL A 239 -31.77 6.99 8.31
CA VAL A 239 -32.88 7.76 8.87
C VAL A 239 -34.17 7.57 8.08
N LYS A 240 -35.30 7.79 8.75
CA LYS A 240 -36.65 7.72 8.16
C LYS A 240 -37.37 9.05 8.40
N VAL A 241 -38.46 9.26 7.64
CA VAL A 241 -39.35 10.39 7.88
C VAL A 241 -39.93 10.31 9.31
N LYS A 242 -39.92 11.45 10.01
CA LYS A 242 -40.26 11.67 11.43
C LYS A 242 -39.12 11.42 12.41
N ASP A 243 -37.98 10.91 12.00
CA ASP A 243 -36.82 10.79 12.89
C ASP A 243 -36.31 12.20 13.28
N THR A 244 -35.88 12.32 14.52
CA THR A 244 -35.19 13.54 15.00
C THR A 244 -33.69 13.34 14.86
N VAL A 245 -33.02 14.26 14.19
CA VAL A 245 -31.57 14.23 13.97
C VAL A 245 -30.88 15.40 14.65
N LYS A 246 -29.65 15.17 15.10
CA LYS A 246 -28.78 16.21 15.64
C LYS A 246 -27.81 16.71 14.56
N ASN A 247 -27.19 17.86 14.79
CA ASN A 247 -26.08 18.28 13.95
C ASN A 247 -24.98 17.21 13.95
N ASP A 248 -24.33 16.99 12.80
CA ASP A 248 -23.31 15.97 12.55
C ASP A 248 -23.76 14.50 12.75
N GLN A 249 -25.04 14.24 13.02
CA GLN A 249 -25.57 12.88 13.09
C GLN A 249 -25.55 12.24 11.68
N PRO A 250 -25.11 10.96 11.55
CA PRO A 250 -25.16 10.25 10.28
C PRO A 250 -26.59 10.13 9.75
N LEU A 251 -26.80 10.56 8.51
CA LEU A 251 -28.02 10.35 7.74
C LEU A 251 -27.97 9.06 6.92
N THR A 252 -26.77 8.52 6.71
CA THR A 252 -26.55 7.28 5.95
C THR A 252 -25.71 6.29 6.75
N LEU A 253 -25.80 5.02 6.39
CA LEU A 253 -24.83 4.01 6.83
C LEU A 253 -23.47 4.35 6.23
N ASP A 254 -22.40 3.93 6.93
CA ASP A 254 -21.03 4.07 6.37
C ASP A 254 -20.82 3.03 5.26
N PRO A 255 -20.63 3.46 4.01
CA PRO A 255 -20.44 2.56 2.88
C PRO A 255 -19.02 1.98 2.80
N ASN A 256 -18.09 2.44 3.67
CA ASN A 256 -16.69 2.06 3.60
C ASN A 256 -16.49 0.59 3.99
N VAL A 257 -15.96 -0.18 3.05
CA VAL A 257 -15.54 -1.58 3.24
C VAL A 257 -14.03 -1.75 3.15
N GLY A 258 -13.34 -0.67 2.81
CA GLY A 258 -11.89 -0.61 2.65
C GLY A 258 -11.15 -0.17 3.89
N GLY A 259 -9.94 0.32 3.68
CA GLY A 259 -9.10 0.89 4.73
C GLY A 259 -7.61 0.81 4.41
N PHE A 260 -6.82 1.28 5.35
CA PHE A 260 -5.37 1.37 5.28
C PHE A 260 -4.72 0.64 6.45
N GLY A 261 -3.58 -0.01 6.17
CA GLY A 261 -2.69 -0.55 7.18
C GLY A 261 -1.26 -0.13 6.93
N GLN A 262 -0.47 -0.12 7.99
CA GLN A 262 0.98 0.06 7.91
C GLN A 262 1.67 -0.93 8.81
N GLY A 263 2.91 -1.29 8.44
CA GLY A 263 3.75 -2.22 9.19
C GLY A 263 5.22 -1.88 8.98
N GLU A 264 6.07 -2.60 9.69
CA GLU A 264 7.51 -2.47 9.59
C GLU A 264 8.18 -3.84 9.69
N THR A 265 9.36 -3.95 9.11
CA THR A 265 10.26 -5.10 9.21
C THR A 265 11.70 -4.62 9.10
N GLU A 266 12.64 -5.53 9.24
CA GLU A 266 14.05 -5.22 9.18
C GLU A 266 14.75 -6.14 8.16
N ILE A 267 15.84 -5.64 7.56
CA ILE A 267 16.70 -6.38 6.66
C ILE A 267 18.17 -6.13 6.97
N VAL A 268 18.96 -7.18 7.04
CA VAL A 268 20.41 -7.07 7.25
C VAL A 268 21.11 -7.02 5.90
N LEU A 269 21.87 -5.93 5.65
CA LEU A 269 22.84 -5.90 4.57
C LEU A 269 24.11 -6.62 5.04
N GLN A 270 24.29 -7.86 4.56
CA GLN A 270 25.28 -8.80 5.05
C GLN A 270 26.67 -8.56 4.43
N ASN A 271 27.70 -8.49 5.27
CA ASN A 271 29.08 -8.44 4.80
C ASN A 271 29.57 -9.82 4.35
N PRO A 272 29.90 -10.02 3.05
CA PRO A 272 30.33 -11.32 2.55
C PRO A 272 31.62 -11.85 3.22
N ASN A 273 32.56 -10.95 3.56
CA ASN A 273 33.81 -11.35 4.22
C ASN A 273 33.57 -11.78 5.66
N ARG A 274 32.64 -11.15 6.38
CA ARG A 274 32.22 -11.58 7.71
C ARG A 274 31.60 -12.97 7.66
N VAL A 275 30.74 -13.27 6.68
CA VAL A 275 30.13 -14.59 6.51
C VAL A 275 31.21 -15.63 6.27
N LYS A 276 32.15 -15.39 5.34
CA LYS A 276 33.29 -16.29 5.06
C LYS A 276 34.14 -16.52 6.31
N GLY A 277 34.48 -15.46 7.04
CA GLY A 277 35.23 -15.53 8.29
C GLY A 277 34.53 -16.37 9.35
N MET A 278 33.21 -16.23 9.50
CA MET A 278 32.41 -17.05 10.43
C MET A 278 32.42 -18.54 10.04
N ILE A 279 32.31 -18.86 8.75
CA ILE A 279 32.37 -20.24 8.26
C ILE A 279 33.74 -20.88 8.61
N VAL A 280 34.84 -20.16 8.32
CA VAL A 280 36.21 -20.62 8.66
C VAL A 280 36.35 -20.81 10.16
N PHE A 281 35.86 -19.87 10.96
CA PHE A 281 35.89 -19.97 12.42
C PHE A 281 35.16 -21.23 12.93
N PHE A 282 33.91 -21.44 12.55
CA PHE A 282 33.15 -22.60 12.97
C PHE A 282 33.76 -23.94 12.48
N PHE A 283 34.30 -23.97 11.26
CA PHE A 283 35.02 -25.12 10.75
C PHE A 283 36.24 -25.42 11.63
N THR A 284 37.05 -24.42 11.95
CA THR A 284 38.22 -24.57 12.81
C THR A 284 37.85 -25.05 14.21
N VAL A 285 36.80 -24.50 14.82
CA VAL A 285 36.27 -24.95 16.12
C VAL A 285 35.85 -26.44 16.06
N THR A 286 35.12 -26.81 15.00
CA THR A 286 34.67 -28.23 14.84
C THR A 286 35.85 -29.16 14.69
N VAL A 287 36.84 -28.85 13.87
CA VAL A 287 38.05 -29.66 13.72
C VAL A 287 38.80 -29.78 15.05
N THR A 288 38.95 -28.65 15.78
CA THR A 288 39.59 -28.66 17.10
C THR A 288 38.85 -29.57 18.09
N GLN A 289 37.53 -29.52 18.12
CA GLN A 289 36.72 -30.41 19.00
C GLN A 289 36.94 -31.90 18.65
N ILE A 290 36.96 -32.21 17.34
CA ILE A 290 37.25 -33.62 16.91
C ILE A 290 38.63 -34.06 17.37
N LEU A 291 39.67 -33.23 17.17
CA LEU A 291 41.04 -33.55 17.59
C LEU A 291 41.16 -33.71 19.10
N LEU A 292 40.49 -32.88 19.90
CA LEU A 292 40.47 -33.02 21.35
C LEU A 292 39.81 -34.35 21.79
N VAL A 293 38.70 -34.74 21.16
CA VAL A 293 38.04 -36.04 21.45
C VAL A 293 38.93 -37.20 21.08
N VAL A 294 39.59 -37.16 19.91
CA VAL A 294 40.52 -38.23 19.47
C VAL A 294 41.70 -38.29 20.42
N LYS A 295 42.29 -37.16 20.80
CA LYS A 295 43.40 -37.10 21.75
C LYS A 295 43.00 -37.65 23.14
N LYS A 296 41.81 -37.31 23.64
CA LYS A 296 41.28 -37.85 24.89
C LYS A 296 41.15 -39.38 24.83
N LYS A 297 40.57 -39.92 23.77
CA LYS A 297 40.46 -41.40 23.58
C LYS A 297 41.79 -42.06 23.47
N GLN A 298 42.79 -41.44 22.83
CA GLN A 298 44.15 -41.97 22.76
C GLN A 298 44.81 -42.01 24.14
N PHE A 299 44.64 -40.95 24.94
CA PHE A 299 45.18 -40.88 26.29
C PHE A 299 44.52 -41.93 27.22
N GLU A 300 43.20 -42.08 27.15
CA GLU A 300 42.46 -43.11 27.89
C GLU A 300 42.95 -44.53 27.56
N LYS A 301 43.28 -44.81 26.29
CA LYS A 301 43.85 -46.13 25.88
C LYS A 301 45.26 -46.36 26.45
N VAL A 302 46.11 -45.34 26.47
CA VAL A 302 47.45 -45.40 27.05
C VAL A 302 47.35 -45.67 28.55
N GLN A 303 46.53 -44.95 29.29
CA GLN A 303 46.31 -45.14 30.72
C GLN A 303 45.76 -46.54 31.02
N ALA A 304 44.82 -47.08 30.24
CA ALA A 304 44.29 -48.40 30.41
C ALA A 304 45.38 -49.49 30.17
N ALA A 305 46.30 -49.29 29.26
CA ALA A 305 47.41 -50.16 29.01
C ALA A 305 48.44 -50.13 30.17
N GLU A 306 48.71 -48.93 30.73
CA GLU A 306 49.61 -48.74 31.86
C GLU A 306 49.06 -49.35 33.18
N MET A 307 47.76 -49.40 33.38
CA MET A 307 47.12 -49.95 34.56
C MET A 307 46.97 -51.51 34.52
N ASN A 308 47.29 -52.17 33.41
CA ASN A 308 47.20 -53.62 33.23
C ASN A 308 48.58 -54.29 33.31
N PHE A 309 49.61 -53.62 33.83
CA PHE A 309 50.91 -54.14 34.14
C PHE A 309 51.05 -54.38 35.63
#